data_052e4e4172c00064c8c6b29c54b383aa
#
_entry.id   052e4e4172c00064c8c6b29c54b383aa
#
_cell.length_a   1.000
_cell.length_b   1.000
_cell.length_c   1.000
_cell.angle_alpha   90.00
_cell.angle_beta   90.00
_cell.angle_gamma   90.00
#
_symmetry.space_group_name_H-M   'P 1'
#
loop_
_entity.id
_entity.type
_entity.pdbx_description
1 polymer ?
#
loop_
_entity_poly.entity_id
_entity_poly.type
_entity_poly.pdbx_seq_one_letter_code
_entity_poly.pdbx_strand_id
1 'polypeptide(L)'
;MFTVKDLVFKYPKNAEDTIKGIDFEIKQGEIFGFLGPSGAGKTTTQKLLVKLLAYDKGEIRFDGKDLHSFNDAFYEDIGVCFEMPISFSKLTAMENLDFFQKLYKNHADIQPLM
;
A
#
# COMPACT_ATOMS: atom_id res chain seq x y z
N MET A 1 -11.51 4.51 5.43
CA MET A 1 -10.03 4.46 5.36
C MET A 1 -9.54 4.91 3.99
N PHE A 2 -9.74 4.11 2.94
CA PHE A 2 -9.43 4.55 1.56
C PHE A 2 -10.70 4.75 0.76
N THR A 3 -10.77 5.83 -0.01
CA THR A 3 -11.82 6.07 -1.00
C THR A 3 -11.14 6.33 -2.34
N VAL A 4 -11.51 5.55 -3.36
CA VAL A 4 -10.93 5.62 -4.69
C VAL A 4 -12.03 5.88 -5.70
N LYS A 5 -11.86 6.91 -6.55
CA LYS A 5 -12.84 7.29 -7.58
C LYS A 5 -12.15 7.55 -8.90
N ASP A 6 -12.68 6.96 -9.95
CA ASP A 6 -12.27 7.16 -11.35
C ASP A 6 -10.75 7.00 -11.54
N LEU A 7 -10.14 6.05 -10.83
CA LEU A 7 -8.70 5.86 -10.86
C LEU A 7 -8.25 5.33 -12.21
N VAL A 8 -7.32 6.05 -12.84
CA VAL A 8 -6.71 5.67 -14.11
C VAL A 8 -5.19 5.72 -13.98
N PHE A 9 -4.53 4.68 -14.42
CA PHE A 9 -3.07 4.60 -14.43
C PHE A 9 -2.57 3.83 -15.64
N LYS A 10 -1.50 4.33 -16.23
CA LYS A 10 -0.79 3.69 -17.33
C LYS A 10 0.71 3.76 -17.08
N TYR A 11 1.39 2.62 -17.24
CA TYR A 11 2.85 2.64 -17.24
C TYR A 11 3.36 3.38 -18.47
N PRO A 12 4.45 4.18 -18.35
CA PRO A 12 4.93 5.01 -19.47
C PRO A 12 5.24 4.25 -20.75
N LYS A 13 5.59 2.97 -20.65
CA LYS A 13 5.93 2.12 -21.80
C LYS A 13 4.73 1.41 -22.42
N ASN A 14 3.56 1.48 -21.81
CA ASN A 14 2.36 0.79 -22.29
C ASN A 14 1.51 1.70 -23.15
N ALA A 15 0.88 1.12 -24.19
CA ALA A 15 -0.05 1.83 -25.05
C ALA A 15 -1.42 2.00 -24.41
N GLU A 16 -1.80 1.10 -23.52
CA GLU A 16 -3.12 1.06 -22.86
C GLU A 16 -3.00 1.31 -21.37
N ASP A 17 -4.09 1.81 -20.77
CA ASP A 17 -4.19 1.98 -19.33
C ASP A 17 -4.15 0.63 -18.64
N THR A 18 -3.34 0.52 -17.59
CA THR A 18 -3.31 -0.65 -16.72
C THR A 18 -4.53 -0.65 -15.81
N ILE A 19 -4.92 0.53 -15.32
CA ILE A 19 -6.12 0.75 -14.52
C ILE A 19 -7.02 1.70 -15.28
N LYS A 20 -8.26 1.29 -15.54
CA LYS A 20 -9.16 1.92 -16.51
C LYS A 20 -10.39 2.58 -15.88
N GLY A 21 -10.20 3.30 -14.79
CA GLY A 21 -11.29 4.01 -14.15
C GLY A 21 -12.04 3.13 -13.16
N ILE A 22 -11.43 2.83 -12.04
CA ILE A 22 -12.04 2.00 -10.99
C ILE A 22 -12.46 2.85 -9.80
N ASP A 23 -13.55 2.42 -9.17
CA ASP A 23 -14.06 3.02 -7.94
C ASP A 23 -14.17 1.95 -6.87
N PHE A 24 -13.74 2.26 -5.66
CA PHE A 24 -13.98 1.41 -4.50
C PHE A 24 -13.73 2.17 -3.20
N GLU A 25 -14.17 1.58 -2.10
CA GLU A 25 -13.97 2.13 -0.77
C GLU A 25 -13.56 1.02 0.18
N ILE A 26 -12.53 1.28 0.99
CA ILE A 26 -12.11 0.39 2.08
C ILE A 26 -12.44 1.10 3.38
N LYS A 27 -13.32 0.51 4.16
CA LYS A 27 -13.79 1.08 5.43
C LYS A 27 -12.85 0.74 6.57
N GLN A 28 -12.92 1.56 7.62
CA GLN A 28 -12.17 1.31 8.84
C GLN A 28 -12.51 -0.07 9.39
N GLY A 29 -11.48 -0.87 9.71
CA GLY A 29 -11.65 -2.21 10.26
C GLY A 29 -12.05 -3.28 9.28
N GLU A 30 -12.11 -2.97 7.98
CA GLU A 30 -12.51 -3.91 6.93
C GLU A 30 -11.30 -4.62 6.33
N ILE A 31 -11.45 -5.91 6.03
CA ILE A 31 -10.50 -6.65 5.21
C ILE A 31 -11.02 -6.64 3.78
N PHE A 32 -10.27 -6.03 2.88
CA PHE A 32 -10.66 -5.83 1.49
C PHE A 32 -9.74 -6.61 0.56
N GLY A 33 -10.31 -7.43 -0.31
CA GLY A 33 -9.56 -8.27 -1.24
C GLY A 33 -9.62 -7.78 -2.68
N PHE A 34 -8.48 -7.83 -3.38
CA PHE A 34 -8.42 -7.60 -4.83
C PHE A 34 -8.30 -8.95 -5.52
N LEU A 35 -9.33 -9.32 -6.26
CA LEU A 35 -9.38 -10.60 -6.97
C LEU A 35 -9.40 -10.37 -8.48
N GLY A 36 -8.75 -11.25 -9.20
CA GLY A 36 -8.71 -11.19 -10.65
C GLY A 36 -7.53 -11.95 -11.22
N PRO A 37 -7.49 -12.16 -12.55
CA PRO A 37 -6.40 -12.85 -13.20
C PRO A 37 -5.10 -12.03 -13.10
N SER A 38 -3.97 -12.70 -13.34
CA SER A 38 -2.67 -12.05 -13.43
C SER A 38 -2.73 -10.95 -14.51
N GLY A 39 -2.18 -9.78 -14.19
CA GLY A 39 -2.20 -8.64 -15.12
C GLY A 39 -3.48 -7.79 -15.08
N ALA A 40 -4.40 -8.07 -14.14
CA ALA A 40 -5.62 -7.28 -13.99
C ALA A 40 -5.42 -5.95 -13.25
N GLY A 41 -4.19 -5.63 -12.83
CA GLY A 41 -3.89 -4.38 -12.14
C GLY A 41 -3.93 -4.44 -10.62
N LYS A 42 -4.00 -5.62 -10.02
CA LYS A 42 -4.07 -5.78 -8.56
C LYS A 42 -2.85 -5.21 -7.85
N THR A 43 -1.67 -5.62 -8.26
CA THR A 43 -0.40 -5.15 -7.69
C THR A 43 -0.21 -3.67 -7.95
N THR A 44 -0.54 -3.21 -9.15
CA THR A 44 -0.45 -1.79 -9.52
C THR A 44 -1.35 -0.94 -8.63
N THR A 45 -2.60 -1.38 -8.40
CA THR A 45 -3.53 -0.68 -7.52
C THR A 45 -2.97 -0.57 -6.10
N GLN A 46 -2.43 -1.66 -5.56
CA GLN A 46 -1.81 -1.63 -4.23
C GLN A 46 -0.64 -0.65 -4.16
N LYS A 47 0.21 -0.62 -5.17
CA LYS A 47 1.33 0.33 -5.23
C LYS A 47 0.87 1.78 -5.27
N LEU A 48 -0.25 2.05 -5.94
CA LEU A 48 -0.83 3.39 -5.95
C LEU A 48 -1.36 3.79 -4.58
N LEU A 49 -2.02 2.87 -3.88
CA LEU A 49 -2.56 3.15 -2.54
C LEU A 49 -1.47 3.46 -1.52
N VAL A 50 -0.29 2.86 -1.65
CA VAL A 50 0.82 3.09 -0.73
C VAL A 50 1.83 4.11 -1.27
N LYS A 51 1.48 4.85 -2.30
CA LYS A 51 2.28 5.95 -2.87
C LYS A 51 3.60 5.52 -3.50
N LEU A 52 3.75 4.27 -3.89
CA LEU A 52 4.90 3.81 -4.65
C LEU A 52 4.82 4.20 -6.13
N LEU A 53 3.62 4.47 -6.63
CA LEU A 53 3.36 4.96 -7.97
C LEU A 53 2.43 6.16 -7.89
N ALA A 54 2.52 7.05 -8.88
CA ALA A 54 1.61 8.19 -9.02
C ALA A 54 0.57 7.90 -10.11
N TYR A 55 -0.71 8.12 -9.81
CA TYR A 55 -1.78 7.90 -10.78
C TYR A 55 -1.95 9.10 -11.72
N ASP A 56 -2.50 8.82 -12.92
CA ASP A 56 -2.68 9.84 -13.96
C ASP A 56 -3.97 10.63 -13.77
N LYS A 57 -5.06 9.94 -13.46
CA LYS A 57 -6.39 10.54 -13.29
C LYS A 57 -7.12 9.88 -12.13
N GLY A 58 -8.09 10.60 -11.59
CA GLY A 58 -8.92 10.11 -10.51
C GLY A 58 -8.52 10.67 -9.17
N GLU A 59 -9.06 10.08 -8.12
CA GLU A 59 -8.88 10.55 -6.77
C GLU A 59 -8.69 9.37 -5.82
N ILE A 60 -7.68 9.48 -4.96
CA ILE A 60 -7.49 8.57 -3.84
C ILE A 60 -7.47 9.39 -2.57
N ARG A 61 -8.34 9.06 -1.62
CA ARG A 61 -8.38 9.70 -0.30
C ARG A 61 -8.08 8.67 0.78
N PHE A 62 -7.29 9.09 1.75
CA PHE A 62 -6.99 8.32 2.95
C PHE A 62 -7.45 9.11 4.16
N ASP A 63 -8.38 8.53 4.92
CA ASP A 63 -9.01 9.19 6.07
C ASP A 63 -9.58 10.57 5.72
N GLY A 64 -10.22 10.66 4.55
CA GLY A 64 -10.89 11.87 4.08
C GLY A 64 -9.98 12.93 3.48
N LYS A 65 -8.67 12.67 3.40
CA LYS A 65 -7.70 13.61 2.84
C LYS A 65 -7.09 13.07 1.56
N ASP A 66 -6.84 13.95 0.59
CA ASP A 66 -6.20 13.57 -0.66
C ASP A 66 -4.85 12.91 -0.38
N LEU A 67 -4.61 11.77 -1.04
CA LEU A 67 -3.38 11.01 -0.84
C LEU A 67 -2.12 11.82 -1.18
N HIS A 68 -2.20 12.70 -2.18
CA HIS A 68 -1.08 13.57 -2.56
C HIS A 68 -0.71 14.60 -1.50
N SER A 69 -1.61 14.89 -0.55
CA SER A 69 -1.34 15.85 0.52
C SER A 69 -0.48 15.26 1.64
N PHE A 70 -0.32 13.94 1.67
CA PHE A 70 0.49 13.28 2.69
C PHE A 70 1.97 13.33 2.33
N ASN A 71 2.80 13.57 3.32
CA ASN A 71 4.26 13.48 3.21
C ASN A 71 4.73 12.10 3.72
N ASP A 72 6.02 11.96 4.02
CA ASP A 72 6.57 10.69 4.49
C ASP A 72 5.97 10.20 5.82
N ALA A 73 5.34 11.07 6.59
CA ALA A 73 4.63 10.67 7.81
C ALA A 73 3.48 9.69 7.55
N PHE A 74 2.97 9.64 6.31
CA PHE A 74 1.99 8.64 5.89
C PHE A 74 2.48 7.22 6.19
N TYR A 75 3.76 6.95 6.00
CA TYR A 75 4.33 5.61 6.19
C TYR A 75 4.46 5.20 7.66
N GLU A 76 4.26 6.11 8.60
CA GLU A 76 4.16 5.77 10.01
C GLU A 76 2.85 5.05 10.36
N ASP A 77 1.81 5.26 9.54
CA ASP A 77 0.47 4.73 9.80
C ASP A 77 0.14 3.49 8.98
N ILE A 78 1.02 3.05 8.09
CA ILE A 78 0.76 1.89 7.22
C ILE A 78 1.90 0.88 7.28
N GLY A 79 1.55 -0.36 6.92
CA GLY A 79 2.52 -1.42 6.71
C GLY A 79 2.26 -2.08 5.37
N VAL A 80 3.32 -2.52 4.71
CA VAL A 80 3.24 -3.16 3.39
C VAL A 80 4.00 -4.49 3.43
N CYS A 81 3.35 -5.53 2.91
CA CYS A 81 3.96 -6.83 2.72
C CYS A 81 4.05 -7.12 1.23
N PHE A 82 5.26 -7.23 0.71
CA PHE A 82 5.49 -7.47 -0.71
C PHE A 82 5.44 -8.96 -1.04
N GLU A 83 5.26 -9.29 -2.32
CA GLU A 83 5.25 -10.67 -2.79
C GLU A 83 6.57 -11.39 -2.51
N MET A 84 7.69 -10.67 -2.64
CA MET A 84 9.01 -11.22 -2.34
C MET A 84 9.36 -11.03 -0.87
N PRO A 85 9.99 -12.04 -0.22
CA PRO A 85 10.43 -11.88 1.15
C PRO A 85 11.40 -10.71 1.29
N ILE A 86 11.16 -9.85 2.28
CA ILE A 86 12.04 -8.73 2.61
C ILE A 86 12.77 -8.94 3.94
N SER A 87 12.51 -10.06 4.60
CA SER A 87 13.18 -10.38 5.86
C SER A 87 14.63 -10.80 5.63
N PHE A 88 15.46 -10.59 6.63
CA PHE A 88 16.86 -11.01 6.60
C PHE A 88 16.97 -12.47 7.02
N SER A 89 17.44 -13.32 6.12
CA SER A 89 17.49 -14.77 6.35
C SER A 89 18.48 -15.19 7.45
N LYS A 90 19.49 -14.38 7.72
CA LYS A 90 20.50 -14.63 8.75
C LYS A 90 20.10 -14.14 10.14
N LEU A 91 18.97 -13.45 10.27
CA LEU A 91 18.44 -12.96 11.52
C LEU A 91 17.30 -13.86 12.01
N THR A 92 17.10 -13.89 13.30
CA THR A 92 15.95 -14.57 13.90
C THR A 92 14.66 -13.79 13.58
N ALA A 93 13.50 -14.41 13.83
CA ALA A 93 12.23 -13.71 13.70
C ALA A 93 12.15 -12.48 14.58
N MET A 94 12.60 -12.59 15.83
CA MET A 94 12.63 -11.47 16.77
C MET A 94 13.53 -10.34 16.27
N GLU A 95 14.71 -10.67 15.76
CA GLU A 95 15.63 -9.67 15.22
C GLU A 95 15.07 -8.97 13.99
N ASN A 96 14.37 -9.70 13.10
CA ASN A 96 13.68 -9.10 11.96
C ASN A 96 12.61 -8.12 12.42
N LEU A 97 11.75 -8.51 13.34
CA LEU A 97 10.70 -7.64 13.87
C LEU A 97 11.27 -6.40 14.54
N ASP A 98 12.33 -6.56 15.34
CA ASP A 98 13.00 -5.44 15.99
C ASP A 98 13.59 -4.46 14.99
N PHE A 99 14.22 -4.97 13.93
CA PHE A 99 14.80 -4.12 12.88
C PHE A 99 13.71 -3.29 12.19
N PHE A 100 12.61 -3.94 11.78
CA PHE A 100 11.57 -3.23 11.03
C PHE A 100 10.77 -2.26 11.91
N GLN A 101 10.51 -2.60 13.18
CA GLN A 101 9.79 -1.68 14.05
C GLN A 101 10.58 -0.39 14.32
N LYS A 102 11.90 -0.48 14.38
CA LYS A 102 12.77 0.69 14.63
C LYS A 102 12.78 1.70 13.48
N LEU A 103 12.24 1.34 12.32
CA LEU A 103 12.05 2.27 11.22
C LEU A 103 10.89 3.24 11.47
N TYR A 104 10.04 2.96 12.44
CA TYR A 104 8.90 3.80 12.82
C TYR A 104 9.26 4.63 14.05
N LYS A 105 8.71 5.85 14.11
CA LYS A 105 8.93 6.74 15.26
C LYS A 105 8.24 6.22 16.52
N ASN A 106 7.04 5.67 16.36
CA ASN A 106 6.26 5.09 17.45
C ASN A 106 6.15 3.59 17.21
N HIS A 107 6.67 2.79 18.15
CA HIS A 107 6.59 1.34 18.04
C HIS A 107 6.29 0.71 19.39
N ALA A 108 5.58 -0.41 19.34
CA ALA A 108 5.22 -1.16 20.53
C ALA A 108 6.28 -2.21 20.87
N ASP A 109 6.16 -2.79 22.08
CA ASP A 109 6.95 -3.95 22.45
C ASP A 109 6.48 -5.14 21.61
N ILE A 110 7.41 -5.79 20.91
CA ILE A 110 7.13 -6.94 20.05
C ILE A 110 7.10 -8.27 20.77
N GLN A 111 7.52 -8.32 22.03
CA GLN A 111 7.56 -9.56 22.80
C GLN A 111 6.24 -10.34 22.78
N PRO A 112 5.07 -9.69 22.95
CA PRO A 112 3.80 -10.39 22.91
C PRO A 112 3.45 -11.01 21.54
N LEU A 113 4.14 -10.63 20.47
CA LEU A 113 3.92 -11.17 19.12
C LEU A 113 4.63 -12.50 18.89
N MET A 114 5.57 -12.85 19.76
CA MET A 114 6.36 -14.07 19.67
C MET A 114 5.84 -15.12 20.64
#